data_2ba4bab1087bf76eeec277db9f1e0c87
#
_entry.id   2ba4bab1087bf76eeec277db9f1e0c87
#
_cell.length_a   1.000
_cell.length_b   1.000
_cell.length_c   1.000
_cell.angle_alpha   90.00
_cell.angle_beta   90.00
_cell.angle_gamma   90.00
#
_symmetry.space_group_name_H-M   'P 1'
#
loop_
_entity.id
_entity.type
_entity.pdbx_description
1 polymer ?
#
loop_
_entity_poly.entity_id
_entity_poly.type
_entity_poly.pdbx_seq_one_letter_code
_entity_poly.pdbx_strand_id
1 'polypeptide(L)'
;MLKRNDPAVYKLIKQEEKRQKEVLEMIPSENYASQEVMEALGTILVDKYSEGYPKKRYYQGNKVADEVEILAEERAKKLFNVPYVNVQPYSGSPANSAVFLALLEPLKDKIMGLSLSFGGHLTHGSPVSFSGKVFKAIPYTLGKDGLLDYKEIEKIALKEKPKLIVCGFTAYPRIIDFKKFSQIATK
;
A
#
# COMPACT_ATOMS: atom_id res chain seq x y z
N MET A 1 4.13 -22.16 -24.46
CA MET A 1 4.95 -23.09 -23.65
C MET A 1 4.18 -23.65 -22.44
N LEU A 2 3.57 -22.83 -21.58
CA LEU A 2 2.87 -23.29 -20.36
C LEU A 2 1.81 -24.37 -20.64
N LYS A 3 0.93 -24.17 -21.61
CA LYS A 3 -0.10 -25.17 -22.02
C LYS A 3 0.46 -26.57 -22.25
N ARG A 4 1.71 -26.67 -22.75
CA ARG A 4 2.36 -27.96 -23.07
C ARG A 4 3.08 -28.56 -21.87
N ASN A 5 3.75 -27.70 -21.09
CA ASN A 5 4.65 -28.15 -20.01
C ASN A 5 3.93 -28.28 -18.65
N ASP A 6 2.88 -27.48 -18.43
CA ASP A 6 2.02 -27.56 -17.26
C ASP A 6 0.56 -27.24 -17.64
N PRO A 7 -0.15 -28.25 -18.21
CA PRO A 7 -1.54 -28.08 -18.61
C PRO A 7 -2.49 -27.82 -17.44
N ALA A 8 -2.14 -28.24 -16.21
CA ALA A 8 -2.96 -28.02 -15.03
C ALA A 8 -2.98 -26.54 -14.65
N VAL A 9 -1.81 -25.91 -14.49
CA VAL A 9 -1.71 -24.49 -14.22
C VAL A 9 -2.31 -23.66 -15.36
N TYR A 10 -2.04 -24.02 -16.61
CA TYR A 10 -2.66 -23.34 -17.76
C TYR A 10 -4.19 -23.34 -17.69
N LYS A 11 -4.80 -24.49 -17.34
CA LYS A 11 -6.26 -24.62 -17.19
C LYS A 11 -6.80 -23.71 -16.11
N LEU A 12 -6.12 -23.63 -14.95
CA LEU A 12 -6.53 -22.76 -13.84
C LEU A 12 -6.47 -21.28 -14.23
N ILE A 13 -5.42 -20.86 -14.93
CA ILE A 13 -5.32 -19.48 -15.45
C ILE A 13 -6.49 -19.17 -16.39
N LYS A 14 -6.84 -20.09 -17.29
CA LYS A 14 -7.97 -19.89 -18.20
C LYS A 14 -9.33 -19.88 -17.49
N GLN A 15 -9.46 -20.61 -16.40
CA GLN A 15 -10.66 -20.54 -15.55
C GLN A 15 -10.76 -19.18 -14.86
N GLU A 16 -9.66 -18.63 -14.35
CA GLU A 16 -9.63 -17.31 -13.73
C GLU A 16 -9.89 -16.18 -14.73
N GLU A 17 -9.29 -16.25 -15.93
CA GLU A 17 -9.61 -15.30 -17.01
C GLU A 17 -11.12 -15.30 -17.35
N LYS A 18 -11.75 -16.49 -17.35
CA LYS A 18 -13.19 -16.61 -17.57
C LYS A 18 -13.97 -16.00 -16.41
N ARG A 19 -13.61 -16.34 -15.16
CA ARG A 19 -14.26 -15.79 -13.97
C ARG A 19 -14.25 -14.25 -13.99
N GLN A 20 -13.12 -13.63 -14.24
CA GLN A 20 -12.99 -12.16 -14.26
C GLN A 20 -13.86 -11.50 -15.35
N LYS A 21 -14.14 -12.20 -16.46
CA LYS A 21 -15.04 -11.71 -17.52
C LYS A 21 -16.51 -11.86 -17.19
N GLU A 22 -16.86 -12.82 -16.33
CA GLU A 22 -18.26 -13.21 -16.05
C GLU A 22 -18.78 -12.62 -14.73
N VAL A 23 -17.91 -12.04 -13.90
CA VAL A 23 -18.30 -11.48 -12.61
C VAL A 23 -18.02 -9.98 -12.52
N LEU A 24 -18.81 -9.29 -11.73
CA LEU A 24 -18.54 -7.91 -11.35
C LEU A 24 -17.71 -7.90 -10.07
N GLU A 25 -16.45 -7.47 -10.17
CA GLU A 25 -15.56 -7.38 -9.02
C GLU A 25 -15.98 -6.21 -8.11
N MET A 26 -16.33 -6.51 -6.86
CA MET A 26 -16.82 -5.53 -5.88
C MET A 26 -15.82 -5.27 -4.74
N ILE A 27 -14.62 -5.81 -4.81
CA ILE A 27 -13.55 -5.54 -3.84
C ILE A 27 -12.86 -4.23 -4.24
N PRO A 28 -13.01 -3.13 -3.45
CA PRO A 28 -12.59 -1.79 -3.89
C PRO A 28 -11.08 -1.60 -4.03
N SER A 29 -10.29 -2.52 -3.48
CA SER A 29 -8.83 -2.51 -3.56
C SER A 29 -8.25 -3.34 -4.72
N GLU A 30 -9.09 -4.05 -5.47
CA GLU A 30 -8.66 -4.80 -6.65
C GLU A 30 -8.71 -3.94 -7.92
N ASN A 31 -7.80 -4.25 -8.85
CA ASN A 31 -7.76 -3.61 -10.17
C ASN A 31 -7.25 -4.62 -11.21
N TYR A 32 -7.63 -4.41 -12.46
CA TYR A 32 -7.13 -5.19 -13.58
C TYR A 32 -5.77 -4.66 -14.03
N ALA A 33 -4.76 -5.53 -14.05
CA ALA A 33 -3.46 -5.19 -14.61
C ALA A 33 -3.54 -5.05 -16.14
N SER A 34 -2.84 -4.05 -16.70
CA SER A 34 -2.71 -3.92 -18.14
C SER A 34 -1.84 -5.04 -18.73
N GLN A 35 -1.96 -5.26 -20.03
CA GLN A 35 -1.16 -6.25 -20.74
C GLN A 35 0.34 -5.98 -20.56
N GLU A 36 0.77 -4.73 -20.62
CA GLU A 36 2.16 -4.30 -20.48
C GLU A 36 2.72 -4.59 -19.10
N VAL A 37 1.91 -4.44 -18.05
CA VAL A 37 2.31 -4.79 -16.67
C VAL A 37 2.52 -6.30 -16.57
N MET A 38 1.62 -7.10 -17.13
CA MET A 38 1.75 -8.56 -17.13
C MET A 38 2.97 -9.04 -17.93
N GLU A 39 3.24 -8.42 -19.07
CA GLU A 39 4.42 -8.70 -19.89
C GLU A 39 5.73 -8.36 -19.14
N ALA A 40 5.78 -7.21 -18.47
CA ALA A 40 6.95 -6.81 -17.69
C ALA A 40 7.23 -7.75 -16.52
N LEU A 41 6.20 -8.20 -15.81
CA LEU A 41 6.32 -9.14 -14.69
C LEU A 41 6.82 -10.52 -15.11
N GLY A 42 6.52 -10.96 -16.32
CA GLY A 42 6.92 -12.28 -16.86
C GLY A 42 8.25 -12.28 -17.60
N THR A 43 9.14 -11.33 -17.35
CA THR A 43 10.43 -11.23 -18.07
C THR A 43 11.58 -11.88 -17.31
N ILE A 44 12.74 -11.96 -17.97
CA ILE A 44 14.00 -12.49 -17.41
C ILE A 44 14.50 -11.68 -16.18
N LEU A 45 13.95 -10.51 -15.92
CA LEU A 45 14.29 -9.71 -14.74
C LEU A 45 13.99 -10.44 -13.42
N VAL A 46 13.10 -11.42 -13.43
CA VAL A 46 12.79 -12.25 -12.24
C VAL A 46 13.95 -13.14 -11.80
N ASP A 47 14.96 -13.37 -12.65
CA ASP A 47 16.12 -14.22 -12.35
C ASP A 47 17.20 -13.49 -11.53
N LYS A 48 17.09 -12.15 -11.38
CA LYS A 48 18.18 -11.33 -10.84
C LYS A 48 17.99 -10.88 -9.41
N TYR A 49 18.91 -11.24 -8.55
CA TYR A 49 19.07 -10.63 -7.23
C TYR A 49 19.53 -9.17 -7.33
N SER A 50 18.76 -8.25 -6.71
CA SER A 50 18.98 -6.81 -6.79
C SER A 50 18.92 -6.12 -5.43
N GLU A 51 19.37 -6.81 -4.37
CA GLU A 51 19.44 -6.25 -3.02
C GLU A 51 20.28 -4.98 -2.96
N GLY A 52 19.81 -4.01 -2.17
CA GLY A 52 20.39 -2.67 -2.09
C GLY A 52 19.66 -1.68 -2.99
N TYR A 53 20.29 -0.56 -3.28
CA TYR A 53 19.73 0.51 -4.11
C TYR A 53 20.51 0.67 -5.42
N PRO A 54 19.97 1.36 -6.43
CA PRO A 54 20.69 1.66 -7.66
C PRO A 54 22.08 2.20 -7.38
N LYS A 55 23.09 1.64 -8.06
CA LYS A 55 24.53 1.95 -7.90
C LYS A 55 25.13 1.58 -6.51
N LYS A 56 24.35 0.97 -5.63
CA LYS A 56 24.76 0.51 -4.28
C LYS A 56 24.23 -0.89 -4.01
N ARG A 57 24.44 -1.81 -4.95
CA ARG A 57 23.99 -3.21 -4.84
C ARG A 57 25.01 -4.08 -4.12
N TYR A 58 24.53 -5.11 -3.46
CA TYR A 58 25.40 -6.11 -2.83
C TYR A 58 26.00 -7.09 -3.84
N TYR A 59 25.37 -7.25 -5.02
CA TYR A 59 25.77 -8.19 -6.06
C TYR A 59 26.07 -7.48 -7.39
N GLN A 60 26.91 -8.13 -8.20
CA GLN A 60 27.25 -7.67 -9.55
C GLN A 60 26.12 -7.94 -10.55
N GLY A 61 26.24 -7.36 -11.75
CA GLY A 61 25.31 -7.59 -12.86
C GLY A 61 24.00 -6.82 -12.76
N ASN A 62 23.90 -5.78 -11.94
CA ASN A 62 22.66 -5.03 -11.69
C ASN A 62 22.47 -3.79 -12.56
N LYS A 63 23.31 -3.55 -13.60
CA LYS A 63 23.18 -2.34 -14.42
C LYS A 63 21.76 -2.14 -14.97
N VAL A 64 21.19 -3.18 -15.58
CA VAL A 64 19.83 -3.11 -16.15
C VAL A 64 18.77 -2.97 -15.06
N ALA A 65 18.88 -3.71 -13.94
CA ALA A 65 17.99 -3.57 -12.81
C ALA A 65 18.01 -2.15 -12.23
N ASP A 66 19.18 -1.53 -12.14
CA ASP A 66 19.33 -0.12 -11.71
C ASP A 66 18.60 0.84 -12.66
N GLU A 67 18.78 0.66 -13.98
CA GLU A 67 18.13 1.50 -14.98
C GLU A 67 16.60 1.38 -14.92
N VAL A 68 16.07 0.17 -14.72
CA VAL A 68 14.61 -0.07 -14.55
C VAL A 68 14.10 0.60 -13.29
N GLU A 69 14.79 0.45 -12.15
CA GLU A 69 14.37 1.04 -10.88
C GLU A 69 14.42 2.58 -10.93
N ILE A 70 15.50 3.16 -11.46
CA ILE A 70 15.62 4.61 -11.64
C ILE A 70 14.50 5.15 -12.54
N LEU A 71 14.22 4.47 -13.65
CA LEU A 71 13.12 4.85 -14.55
C LEU A 71 11.75 4.82 -13.85
N ALA A 72 11.51 3.80 -13.02
CA ALA A 72 10.28 3.69 -12.24
C ALA A 72 10.16 4.82 -11.21
N GLU A 73 11.24 5.14 -10.48
CA GLU A 73 11.29 6.27 -9.54
C GLU A 73 11.02 7.61 -10.21
N GLU A 74 11.66 7.88 -11.35
CA GLU A 74 11.48 9.13 -12.11
C GLU A 74 10.04 9.29 -12.60
N ARG A 75 9.45 8.21 -13.13
CA ARG A 75 8.05 8.21 -13.58
C ARG A 75 7.09 8.43 -12.41
N ALA A 76 7.30 7.78 -11.28
CA ALA A 76 6.49 7.94 -10.09
C ALA A 76 6.62 9.37 -9.51
N LYS A 77 7.84 9.93 -9.44
CA LYS A 77 8.05 11.34 -9.03
C LYS A 77 7.25 12.30 -9.90
N LYS A 78 7.29 12.09 -11.21
CA LYS A 78 6.54 12.93 -12.16
C LYS A 78 5.02 12.76 -12.02
N LEU A 79 4.56 11.51 -11.91
CA LEU A 79 3.13 11.18 -11.82
C LEU A 79 2.48 11.77 -10.56
N PHE A 80 3.15 11.62 -9.42
CA PHE A 80 2.63 12.07 -8.13
C PHE A 80 3.08 13.48 -7.72
N ASN A 81 3.92 14.12 -8.54
CA ASN A 81 4.50 15.43 -8.27
C ASN A 81 5.16 15.51 -6.89
N VAL A 82 6.02 14.53 -6.58
CA VAL A 82 6.72 14.41 -5.30
C VAL A 82 8.23 14.38 -5.50
N PRO A 83 9.04 14.90 -4.53
CA PRO A 83 10.49 14.95 -4.67
C PRO A 83 11.17 13.59 -4.43
N TYR A 84 10.57 12.71 -3.64
CA TYR A 84 11.15 11.43 -3.24
C TYR A 84 10.18 10.28 -3.46
N VAL A 85 10.70 9.16 -3.94
CA VAL A 85 9.96 7.92 -4.18
C VAL A 85 10.84 6.73 -3.83
N ASN A 86 10.25 5.68 -3.30
CA ASN A 86 10.84 4.36 -3.21
C ASN A 86 9.88 3.37 -3.87
N VAL A 87 10.34 2.67 -4.90
CA VAL A 87 9.56 1.72 -5.70
C VAL A 87 9.83 0.25 -5.33
N GLN A 88 10.67 0.00 -4.33
CA GLN A 88 11.06 -1.37 -3.95
C GLN A 88 9.99 -2.17 -3.21
N PRO A 89 9.07 -1.59 -2.40
CA PRO A 89 8.04 -2.38 -1.75
C PRO A 89 7.18 -3.12 -2.79
N TYR A 90 7.04 -4.43 -2.63
CA TYR A 90 6.31 -5.28 -3.57
C TYR A 90 4.78 -5.29 -3.37
N SER A 91 4.29 -4.65 -2.31
CA SER A 91 2.85 -4.39 -2.08
C SER A 91 2.63 -3.30 -1.04
N GLY A 92 1.36 -2.85 -0.90
CA GLY A 92 1.00 -1.75 0.01
C GLY A 92 1.26 -2.04 1.48
N SER A 93 1.04 -3.29 1.94
CA SER A 93 1.27 -3.64 3.35
C SER A 93 2.76 -3.58 3.75
N PRO A 94 3.72 -4.11 2.98
CA PRO A 94 5.14 -3.89 3.22
C PRO A 94 5.55 -2.41 3.13
N ALA A 95 4.98 -1.64 2.19
CA ALA A 95 5.25 -0.21 2.09
C ALA A 95 4.83 0.53 3.38
N ASN A 96 3.61 0.29 3.86
CA ASN A 96 3.15 0.87 5.13
C ASN A 96 4.00 0.41 6.31
N SER A 97 4.39 -0.87 6.37
CA SER A 97 5.26 -1.39 7.42
C SER A 97 6.62 -0.72 7.44
N ALA A 98 7.21 -0.48 6.27
CA ALA A 98 8.48 0.24 6.15
C ALA A 98 8.37 1.68 6.66
N VAL A 99 7.29 2.40 6.31
CA VAL A 99 7.03 3.76 6.81
C VAL A 99 6.85 3.76 8.33
N PHE A 100 6.07 2.82 8.87
CA PHE A 100 5.86 2.74 10.32
C PHE A 100 7.16 2.46 11.07
N LEU A 101 7.96 1.51 10.62
CA LEU A 101 9.26 1.21 11.24
C LEU A 101 10.29 2.33 11.12
N ALA A 102 10.20 3.15 10.06
CA ALA A 102 11.07 4.32 9.90
C ALA A 102 10.70 5.48 10.85
N LEU A 103 9.41 5.61 11.20
CA LEU A 103 8.91 6.78 11.94
C LEU A 103 8.54 6.49 13.40
N LEU A 104 8.34 5.23 13.78
CA LEU A 104 7.75 4.84 15.05
C LEU A 104 8.62 3.83 15.80
N GLU A 105 8.57 3.89 17.12
CA GLU A 105 9.16 2.89 18.00
C GLU A 105 8.16 1.75 18.26
N PRO A 106 8.50 0.50 17.89
CA PRO A 106 7.68 -0.67 18.17
C PRO A 106 7.27 -0.78 19.65
N LEU A 107 6.03 -1.22 19.89
CA LEU A 107 5.42 -1.43 21.21
C LEU A 107 5.24 -0.16 22.06
N LYS A 108 5.81 0.96 21.66
CA LYS A 108 5.76 2.22 22.39
C LYS A 108 4.81 3.22 21.74
N ASP A 109 5.01 3.49 20.45
CA ASP A 109 4.30 4.55 19.75
C ASP A 109 2.88 4.16 19.34
N LYS A 110 2.03 5.19 19.23
CA LYS A 110 0.64 5.08 18.81
C LYS A 110 0.49 5.46 17.35
N ILE A 111 -0.30 4.65 16.62
CA ILE A 111 -0.80 4.98 15.28
C ILE A 111 -2.30 5.21 15.34
N MET A 112 -2.80 6.15 14.56
CA MET A 112 -4.22 6.44 14.46
C MET A 112 -4.69 6.23 13.03
N GLY A 113 -5.80 5.52 12.81
CA GLY A 113 -6.32 5.23 11.48
C GLY A 113 -7.80 4.91 11.48
N LEU A 114 -8.44 4.94 10.31
CA LEU A 114 -9.84 4.56 10.18
C LEU A 114 -10.00 3.07 10.50
N SER A 115 -10.99 2.76 11.35
CA SER A 115 -11.34 1.38 11.70
C SER A 115 -11.66 0.54 10.45
N LEU A 116 -11.24 -0.72 10.44
CA LEU A 116 -11.50 -1.66 9.34
C LEU A 116 -12.98 -1.74 8.99
N SER A 117 -13.86 -1.83 9.99
CA SER A 117 -15.32 -1.91 9.82
C SER A 117 -15.96 -0.65 9.21
N PHE A 118 -15.24 0.45 9.13
CA PHE A 118 -15.67 1.71 8.53
C PHE A 118 -14.96 2.05 7.22
N GLY A 119 -14.28 1.09 6.62
CA GLY A 119 -13.60 1.26 5.32
C GLY A 119 -12.10 1.54 5.41
N GLY A 120 -11.50 1.37 6.60
CA GLY A 120 -10.05 1.39 6.77
C GLY A 120 -9.37 0.17 6.16
N HIS A 121 -8.08 0.03 6.41
CA HIS A 121 -7.26 -1.10 5.94
C HIS A 121 -6.71 -1.89 7.12
N LEU A 122 -6.35 -3.16 6.90
CA LEU A 122 -5.70 -4.00 7.91
C LEU A 122 -4.47 -3.33 8.52
N THR A 123 -3.66 -2.64 7.69
CA THR A 123 -2.45 -1.94 8.14
C THR A 123 -2.72 -0.65 8.93
N HIS A 124 -3.98 -0.25 9.14
CA HIS A 124 -4.34 0.90 9.97
C HIS A 124 -4.51 0.55 11.46
N GLY A 125 -3.83 -0.50 11.92
CA GLY A 125 -3.84 -0.92 13.32
C GLY A 125 -4.81 -2.05 13.64
N SER A 126 -5.28 -2.82 12.65
CA SER A 126 -6.10 -4.01 12.91
C SER A 126 -5.34 -5.02 13.78
N PRO A 127 -5.97 -5.60 14.83
CA PRO A 127 -5.29 -6.52 15.76
C PRO A 127 -4.69 -7.77 15.11
N VAL A 128 -5.20 -8.15 13.92
CA VAL A 128 -4.71 -9.33 13.20
C VAL A 128 -3.54 -9.01 12.27
N SER A 129 -3.24 -7.72 12.04
CA SER A 129 -2.17 -7.28 11.16
C SER A 129 -0.89 -6.93 11.93
N PHE A 130 0.23 -6.82 11.20
CA PHE A 130 1.50 -6.35 11.73
C PHE A 130 1.33 -5.03 12.52
N SER A 131 0.66 -4.04 11.94
CA SER A 131 0.51 -2.72 12.55
C SER A 131 -0.20 -2.74 13.91
N GLY A 132 -1.25 -3.55 14.05
CA GLY A 132 -1.98 -3.68 15.32
C GLY A 132 -1.29 -4.55 16.36
N LYS A 133 -0.33 -5.40 15.94
CA LYS A 133 0.49 -6.21 16.84
C LYS A 133 1.72 -5.47 17.36
N VAL A 134 2.25 -4.56 16.56
CA VAL A 134 3.54 -3.88 16.82
C VAL A 134 3.34 -2.49 17.40
N PHE A 135 2.26 -1.80 17.07
CA PHE A 135 1.99 -0.43 17.52
C PHE A 135 0.68 -0.35 18.31
N LYS A 136 0.56 0.65 19.15
CA LYS A 136 -0.69 0.93 19.87
C LYS A 136 -1.68 1.59 18.92
N ALA A 137 -2.67 0.86 18.45
CA ALA A 137 -3.65 1.35 17.49
C ALA A 137 -4.77 2.15 18.15
N ILE A 138 -5.03 3.34 17.62
CA ILE A 138 -6.12 4.24 18.01
C ILE A 138 -7.07 4.35 16.81
N PRO A 139 -8.16 3.58 16.77
CA PRO A 139 -9.11 3.67 15.67
C PRO A 139 -10.00 4.90 15.80
N TYR A 140 -10.30 5.54 14.66
CA TYR A 140 -11.44 6.44 14.53
C TYR A 140 -12.50 5.84 13.60
N THR A 141 -13.70 6.39 13.63
CA THR A 141 -14.85 5.90 12.86
C THR A 141 -15.47 7.03 12.05
N LEU A 142 -16.46 6.69 11.25
CA LEU A 142 -17.29 7.67 10.55
C LEU A 142 -18.40 8.22 11.44
N GLY A 143 -18.86 9.41 11.12
CA GLY A 143 -20.09 9.96 11.68
C GLY A 143 -21.35 9.17 11.30
N LYS A 144 -22.48 9.49 11.90
CA LYS A 144 -23.77 8.84 11.60
C LYS A 144 -24.24 9.03 10.15
N ASP A 145 -23.73 10.06 9.50
CA ASP A 145 -23.95 10.38 8.08
C ASP A 145 -23.02 9.63 7.11
N GLY A 146 -22.13 8.78 7.65
CA GLY A 146 -21.14 8.04 6.88
C GLY A 146 -19.97 8.89 6.39
N LEU A 147 -19.78 10.09 6.93
CA LEU A 147 -18.67 10.99 6.59
C LEU A 147 -17.60 11.01 7.69
N LEU A 148 -16.41 11.48 7.33
CA LEU A 148 -15.33 11.75 8.28
C LEU A 148 -15.70 12.94 9.17
N ASP A 149 -15.85 12.70 10.47
CA ASP A 149 -16.02 13.77 11.45
C ASP A 149 -14.64 14.27 11.91
N TYR A 150 -14.12 15.30 11.22
CA TYR A 150 -12.81 15.88 11.52
C TYR A 150 -12.71 16.49 12.92
N LYS A 151 -13.83 16.91 13.54
CA LYS A 151 -13.81 17.43 14.91
C LYS A 151 -13.59 16.31 15.92
N GLU A 152 -14.27 15.18 15.72
CA GLU A 152 -14.07 14.02 16.58
C GLU A 152 -12.68 13.39 16.36
N ILE A 153 -12.20 13.35 15.11
CA ILE A 153 -10.83 12.90 14.79
C ILE A 153 -9.79 13.79 15.51
N GLU A 154 -9.94 15.11 15.47
CA GLU A 154 -9.08 16.05 16.18
C GLU A 154 -9.11 15.81 17.69
N LYS A 155 -10.28 15.67 18.27
CA LYS A 155 -10.46 15.42 19.71
C LYS A 155 -9.77 14.13 20.15
N ILE A 156 -9.90 13.05 19.38
CA ILE A 156 -9.20 11.78 19.62
C ILE A 156 -7.69 11.97 19.50
N ALA A 157 -7.22 12.64 18.45
CA ALA A 157 -5.80 12.91 18.24
C ALA A 157 -5.16 13.70 19.38
N LEU A 158 -5.81 14.77 19.82
CA LEU A 158 -5.32 15.60 20.95
C LEU A 158 -5.31 14.83 22.28
N LYS A 159 -6.30 13.96 22.50
CA LYS A 159 -6.36 13.13 23.71
C LYS A 159 -5.30 12.03 23.70
N GLU A 160 -5.22 11.27 22.61
CA GLU A 160 -4.39 10.08 22.53
C GLU A 160 -2.95 10.35 22.11
N LYS A 161 -2.70 11.50 21.48
CA LYS A 161 -1.39 11.95 21.00
C LYS A 161 -0.67 10.88 20.15
N PRO A 162 -1.29 10.40 19.06
CA PRO A 162 -0.63 9.44 18.19
C PRO A 162 0.58 10.10 17.52
N LYS A 163 1.63 9.34 17.30
CA LYS A 163 2.81 9.84 16.58
C LYS A 163 2.60 9.86 15.06
N LEU A 164 1.62 9.10 14.57
CA LEU A 164 1.28 9.04 13.16
C LEU A 164 -0.24 8.85 12.98
N ILE A 165 -0.82 9.61 12.04
CA ILE A 165 -2.20 9.47 11.60
C ILE A 165 -2.18 8.97 10.15
N VAL A 166 -2.82 7.82 9.91
CA VAL A 166 -3.03 7.29 8.54
C VAL A 166 -4.29 7.90 7.98
N CYS A 167 -4.15 8.68 6.90
CA CYS A 167 -5.24 9.31 6.17
C CYS A 167 -5.27 8.80 4.73
N GLY A 168 -6.01 7.74 4.52
CA GLY A 168 -6.21 7.04 3.26
C GLY A 168 -6.98 5.77 3.59
N PHE A 169 -7.82 5.27 2.67
CA PHE A 169 -8.80 4.26 3.03
C PHE A 169 -8.98 3.26 1.89
N THR A 170 -9.48 2.07 2.21
CA THR A 170 -9.76 1.02 1.23
C THR A 170 -11.16 1.19 0.62
N ALA A 171 -12.16 1.48 1.44
CA ALA A 171 -13.57 1.41 1.04
C ALA A 171 -14.38 2.66 1.40
N TYR A 172 -13.74 3.80 1.62
CA TYR A 172 -14.41 5.08 1.85
C TYR A 172 -14.60 5.83 0.52
N PRO A 173 -15.83 5.96 -0.01
CA PRO A 173 -16.07 6.46 -1.36
C PRO A 173 -16.26 7.98 -1.45
N ARG A 174 -15.79 8.74 -0.48
CA ARG A 174 -15.94 10.19 -0.42
C ARG A 174 -14.59 10.89 -0.51
N ILE A 175 -14.61 12.18 -0.84
CA ILE A 175 -13.41 13.01 -0.90
C ILE A 175 -12.82 13.16 0.51
N ILE A 176 -11.51 12.97 0.62
CA ILE A 176 -10.75 13.16 1.87
C ILE A 176 -10.19 14.57 1.87
N ASP A 177 -10.46 15.33 2.91
CA ASP A 177 -9.84 16.64 3.13
C ASP A 177 -8.48 16.47 3.84
N PHE A 178 -7.44 16.24 3.06
CA PHE A 178 -6.08 16.09 3.57
C PHE A 178 -5.57 17.35 4.31
N LYS A 179 -6.09 18.54 3.95
CA LYS A 179 -5.73 19.79 4.63
C LYS A 179 -6.18 19.77 6.09
N LYS A 180 -7.37 19.25 6.36
CA LYS A 180 -7.85 19.09 7.74
C LYS A 180 -7.00 18.10 8.53
N PHE A 181 -6.60 16.96 7.94
CA PHE A 181 -5.66 16.06 8.59
C PHE A 181 -4.31 16.71 8.89
N SER A 182 -3.77 17.49 7.96
CA SER A 182 -2.54 18.26 8.18
C SER A 182 -2.69 19.26 9.33
N GLN A 183 -3.82 19.98 9.42
CA GLN A 183 -4.11 20.91 10.52
C GLN A 183 -4.22 20.18 11.87
N ILE A 184 -4.82 19.01 11.92
CA ILE A 184 -4.89 18.18 13.12
C ILE A 184 -3.49 17.74 13.56
N ALA A 185 -2.66 17.31 12.61
CA ALA A 185 -1.30 16.87 12.90
C ALA A 185 -0.37 18.00 13.38
N THR A 186 -0.67 19.25 13.04
CA THR A 186 0.11 20.43 13.47
C THR A 186 -0.20 20.85 14.91
N LYS A 187 -1.37 20.52 15.44
CA LYS A 187 -1.78 20.79 16.83
C LYS A 187 -1.21 19.77 17.81
#